data_c3d5c28e18f05fa76d4d219edfb9e376
#
_entry.id   c3d5c28e18f05fa76d4d219edfb9e376
#
_cell.length_a   1.000
_cell.length_b   1.000
_cell.length_c   1.000
_cell.angle_alpha   90.00
_cell.angle_beta   90.00
_cell.angle_gamma   90.00
#
_symmetry.space_group_name_H-M   'P 1'
#
loop_
_entity.id
_entity.type
_entity.pdbx_description
1 polymer ?
#
loop_
_entity_poly.entity_id
_entity_poly.type
_entity_poly.pdbx_seq_one_letter_code
_entity_poly.pdbx_strand_id
1 'polypeptide(L)' 'MKLFEIKIGNKTYEFVDSIHLDGKNYVAYQDKENIYINEFTIEDEKVNFIEIDDNTFDKVKEAMSL' A
#
# COMPACT_ATOMS: atom_id res chain seq x y z
N MET A 1 -14.12 -16.66 -0.66
CA MET A 1 -13.11 -16.14 0.25
C MET A 1 -13.12 -14.62 0.22
N LYS A 2 -13.18 -14.00 1.38
CA LYS A 2 -13.16 -12.53 1.46
C LYS A 2 -11.73 -12.01 1.34
N LEU A 3 -11.51 -11.11 0.41
CA LEU A 3 -10.25 -10.39 0.33
C LEU A 3 -10.28 -9.25 1.35
N PHE A 4 -9.11 -8.91 1.88
CA PHE A 4 -8.99 -7.76 2.74
C PHE A 4 -9.23 -6.49 1.95
N GLU A 5 -9.96 -5.55 2.55
CA GLU A 5 -10.27 -4.29 1.92
C GLU A 5 -9.59 -3.15 2.67
N ILE A 6 -9.21 -2.12 1.91
CA ILE A 6 -8.64 -0.90 2.47
C ILE A 6 -9.56 0.26 2.07
N LYS A 7 -9.98 1.05 3.05
CA LYS A 7 -10.76 2.26 2.78
C LYS A 7 -9.86 3.47 2.84
N ILE A 8 -9.87 4.24 1.75
CA ILE A 8 -9.15 5.52 1.69
C ILE A 8 -10.16 6.56 1.22
N GLY A 9 -10.50 7.48 2.08
CA GLY A 9 -11.55 8.44 1.79
C GLY A 9 -12.89 7.72 1.60
N ASN A 10 -13.53 7.94 0.46
CA ASN A 10 -14.81 7.33 0.12
C ASN A 10 -14.69 6.09 -0.75
N LYS A 11 -13.46 5.65 -1.04
CA LYS A 11 -13.23 4.51 -1.92
C LYS A 11 -12.75 3.31 -1.14
N THR A 12 -13.13 2.13 -1.63
CA THR A 12 -12.68 0.85 -1.10
C THR A 12 -11.79 0.17 -2.13
N TYR A 13 -10.63 -0.30 -1.67
CA TYR A 13 -9.65 -0.97 -2.50
C TYR A 13 -9.40 -2.38 -1.97
N GLU A 14 -8.91 -3.25 -2.83
CA GLU A 14 -8.48 -4.57 -2.41
C GLU A 14 -7.04 -4.53 -1.92
N PHE A 15 -6.77 -5.13 -0.77
CA PHE A 15 -5.41 -5.31 -0.27
C PHE A 15 -4.67 -6.32 -1.16
N VAL A 16 -3.44 -6.00 -1.54
CA VAL A 16 -2.60 -6.88 -2.34
C VAL A 16 -1.47 -7.46 -1.49
N ASP A 17 -0.65 -6.61 -0.88
CA ASP A 17 0.49 -7.06 -0.09
C ASP A 17 1.00 -5.92 0.79
N SER A 18 1.82 -6.27 1.77
CA SER A 18 2.55 -5.28 2.55
C SER A 18 3.93 -5.82 2.86
N ILE A 19 4.92 -4.92 2.88
CA ILE A 19 6.29 -5.28 3.21
C ILE A 19 6.93 -4.21 4.08
N HIS A 20 8.00 -4.61 4.77
CA HIS A 20 8.88 -3.71 5.48
C HIS A 20 10.20 -3.68 4.72
N LEU A 21 10.62 -2.50 4.28
CA LEU A 21 11.81 -2.34 3.44
C LEU A 21 12.53 -1.07 3.80
N ASP A 22 13.85 -1.16 4.05
CA ASP A 22 14.68 -0.01 4.39
C ASP A 22 14.15 0.81 5.56
N GLY A 23 13.62 0.15 6.58
CA GLY A 23 13.11 0.80 7.78
C GLY A 23 11.73 1.43 7.64
N LYS A 24 11.05 1.19 6.52
CA LYS A 24 9.72 1.75 6.25
C LYS A 24 8.74 0.66 5.91
N ASN A 25 7.48 0.91 6.17
CA ASN A 25 6.40 -0.01 5.85
C ASN A 25 5.66 0.46 4.62
N TYR A 26 5.40 -0.47 3.70
CA TYR A 26 4.68 -0.18 2.47
C TYR A 26 3.50 -1.13 2.32
N VAL A 27 2.45 -0.62 1.71
CA VAL A 27 1.25 -1.40 1.40
C VAL A 27 0.89 -1.21 -0.06
N ALA A 28 0.54 -2.32 -0.71
CA ALA A 28 0.01 -2.30 -2.08
C ALA A 28 -1.48 -2.64 -2.04
N TYR A 29 -2.24 -1.91 -2.80
CA TYR A 29 -3.68 -2.11 -2.92
C TYR A 29 -4.09 -1.80 -4.36
N GLN A 30 -5.28 -2.25 -4.74
CA GLN A 30 -5.72 -2.10 -6.12
C GLN A 30 -7.20 -1.83 -6.22
N ASP A 31 -7.58 -1.20 -7.32
CA ASP A 31 -8.95 -1.15 -7.79
C ASP A 31 -9.03 -1.97 -9.08
N LYS A 32 -10.08 -1.77 -9.88
CA LYS A 32 -10.30 -2.58 -11.08
C LYS A 32 -9.21 -2.41 -12.15
N GLU A 33 -8.52 -1.29 -12.18
CA GLU A 33 -7.63 -0.95 -13.28
C GLU A 33 -6.20 -0.66 -12.86
N ASN A 34 -5.98 -0.25 -11.61
CA ASN A 34 -4.69 0.24 -11.19
C ASN A 34 -4.23 -0.40 -9.88
N ILE A 35 -2.92 -0.52 -9.76
CA ILE A 35 -2.29 -0.89 -8.50
C ILE A 35 -1.64 0.35 -7.90
N TYR A 36 -1.75 0.49 -6.59
CA TYR A 36 -1.23 1.62 -5.84
C TYR A 36 -0.30 1.11 -4.75
N ILE A 37 0.72 1.89 -4.45
CA ILE A 37 1.63 1.58 -3.35
C ILE A 37 1.84 2.86 -2.55
N ASN A 38 1.73 2.75 -1.24
CA ASN A 38 2.03 3.85 -0.33
C ASN A 38 2.89 3.35 0.81
N GLU A 39 3.71 4.24 1.34
CA GLU A 39 4.30 4.04 2.64
C GLU A 39 3.19 4.25 3.68
N PHE A 40 3.25 3.58 4.81
CA PHE A 40 2.31 3.85 5.87
C PHE A 40 2.98 3.82 7.24
N THR A 41 2.37 4.55 8.16
CA THR A 41 2.76 4.54 9.57
C THR A 41 1.50 4.33 10.40
N ILE A 42 1.69 3.85 11.61
CA ILE A 42 0.60 3.65 12.55
C ILE A 42 0.88 4.52 13.77
N GLU A 43 -0.01 5.47 14.03
CA GLU A 43 0.08 6.36 15.18
C GLU A 43 -1.28 6.44 15.86
N ASP A 44 -1.29 6.24 17.19
CA ASP A 44 -2.53 6.30 17.98
C ASP A 44 -3.64 5.42 17.38
N GLU A 45 -3.28 4.21 16.96
CA GLU A 45 -4.19 3.24 16.35
C GLU A 45 -4.75 3.69 14.99
N LYS A 46 -4.17 4.72 14.39
CA LYS A 46 -4.56 5.19 13.07
C LYS A 46 -3.47 4.90 12.07
N VAL A 47 -3.89 4.48 10.87
CA VAL A 47 -2.98 4.26 9.75
C VAL A 47 -2.90 5.54 8.95
N ASN A 48 -1.68 6.03 8.75
CA ASN A 48 -1.41 7.19 7.91
C ASN A 48 -0.74 6.74 6.63
N PHE A 49 -1.31 7.13 5.49
CA PHE A 49 -0.74 6.82 4.19
C PHE A 49 0.12 7.98 3.71
N ILE A 50 1.31 7.66 3.22
CA ILE A 50 2.30 8.64 2.76
C ILE A 50 2.59 8.36 1.30
N GLU A 51 2.52 9.40 0.46
CA GLU A 51 2.84 9.27 -0.95
C GLU A 51 4.33 8.97 -1.15
N ILE A 52 4.62 8.18 -2.16
CA ILE A 52 5.99 7.82 -2.54
C ILE A 52 6.25 8.27 -3.97
N ASP A 53 7.53 8.46 -4.32
CA ASP A 53 7.92 8.83 -5.67
C ASP A 53 7.95 7.61 -6.59
N ASP A 54 8.15 7.84 -7.88
CA ASP A 54 8.12 6.78 -8.88
C ASP A 54 9.26 5.78 -8.69
N ASN A 55 10.43 6.23 -8.28
CA ASN A 55 11.55 5.33 -8.03
C ASN A 55 11.26 4.39 -6.86
N THR A 56 10.68 4.91 -5.79
CA THR A 56 10.28 4.11 -4.64
C THR A 56 9.16 3.15 -5.03
N PHE A 57 8.20 3.61 -5.82
CA PHE A 57 7.13 2.75 -6.31
C PHE A 57 7.68 1.54 -7.06
N ASP A 58 8.59 1.76 -8.01
CA ASP A 58 9.18 0.68 -8.79
C ASP A 58 9.96 -0.30 -7.92
N LYS A 59 10.74 0.24 -6.98
CA LYS A 59 11.53 -0.57 -6.06
C LYS A 59 10.64 -1.46 -5.18
N VAL A 60 9.61 -0.90 -4.61
CA VAL A 60 8.70 -1.65 -3.73
C VAL A 60 7.89 -2.66 -4.53
N LYS A 61 7.42 -2.27 -5.71
CA LYS A 61 6.69 -3.17 -6.60
C LYS A 61 7.53 -4.41 -6.94
N GLU A 62 8.80 -4.20 -7.27
CA GLU A 62 9.71 -5.30 -7.56
C GLU A 62 9.94 -6.18 -6.33
N ALA A 63 10.13 -5.58 -5.16
CA ALA A 63 10.31 -6.32 -3.92
C ALA A 63 9.09 -7.16 -3.56
N MET A 64 7.90 -6.71 -3.94
CA MET A 64 6.66 -7.46 -3.74
C MET A 64 6.38 -8.48 -4.84
N SER A 65 7.19 -8.50 -5.88
CA SER A 65 7.01 -9.37 -7.06
C SER A 65 5.70 -9.13 -7.80
N LEU A 66 5.36 -7.87 -7.93
CA LEU A 66 4.12 -7.48 -8.61
C LEU A 66 4.33 -7.09 -10.08
#